data_3b36ba877b0932cb2957b75e3ccab406
#
_entry.id   3b36ba877b0932cb2957b75e3ccab406
#
_cell.length_a   1.000
_cell.length_b   1.000
_cell.length_c   1.000
_cell.angle_alpha   90.00
_cell.angle_beta   90.00
_cell.angle_gamma   90.00
#
_symmetry.space_group_name_H-M   'P 1'
#
loop_
_entity.id
_entity.type
_entity.pdbx_description
1 polymer ?
#
loop_
_entity_poly.entity_id
_entity_poly.type
_entity_poly.pdbx_seq_one_letter_code
_entity_poly.pdbx_strand_id
1 'polypeptide(L)'
;MTAFLALGFTACSNDEDTPEVKPEPKVETVLTFDTDTVSVGVGETATLNITAGGGEYKAFCENPDVATLTVKEKAITVTAIKSGLTGIVVSDAAGNYKRVLVKAMYKNILLDKEEVNVKIKVGHTAGYTTLTVTGGNGGYEAVSDHEDIVDIYSVVDSVITIRGVSNGTAMITITDKMGVSKKVKVTVTTTDIPYTDEEKADIMASTQENIVFDNNQAQGYGSLSIGEKDGKKLAQWNYSDYIYLKCWFSGDLTVGMKTDGKVEINTDYWNPTVSTYEGVNVEILKVSDTHVWGIMWVMKDNYLHYGYFVLPKAGADD
;
A
#
# COMPACT_ATOMS: atom_id res chain seq x y z
N MET A 1 -77.62 38.88 21.28
CA MET A 1 -78.14 40.18 21.53
C MET A 1 -77.34 41.19 20.81
N THR A 2 -77.96 41.77 19.79
CA THR A 2 -77.90 43.14 19.27
C THR A 2 -76.56 43.50 18.54
N ALA A 3 -76.52 44.10 17.41
CA ALA A 3 -77.43 44.58 16.34
C ALA A 3 -76.58 45.26 15.31
N PHE A 4 -76.82 45.03 14.06
CA PHE A 4 -76.84 45.89 12.92
C PHE A 4 -76.24 47.31 13.04
N LEU A 5 -75.38 47.69 12.07
CA LEU A 5 -75.65 48.89 11.25
C LEU A 5 -75.02 48.80 9.87
N ALA A 6 -75.82 48.76 8.83
CA ALA A 6 -75.45 48.96 7.45
C ALA A 6 -75.47 50.45 7.16
N LEU A 7 -74.52 50.95 6.41
CA LEU A 7 -74.61 52.23 5.69
C LEU A 7 -74.09 52.00 4.26
N GLY A 8 -75.01 51.96 3.34
CA GLY A 8 -74.75 52.03 1.92
C GLY A 8 -74.39 53.44 1.49
N PHE A 9 -73.45 53.52 0.59
CA PHE A 9 -73.38 54.66 -0.33
C PHE A 9 -73.27 54.16 -1.77
N THR A 10 -74.27 54.36 -2.51
CA THR A 10 -74.27 54.30 -3.98
C THR A 10 -73.59 55.53 -4.54
N ALA A 11 -72.60 55.31 -5.38
CA ALA A 11 -72.24 56.32 -6.42
C ALA A 11 -71.87 55.56 -7.70
N CYS A 12 -72.68 55.75 -8.68
CA CYS A 12 -72.40 55.42 -10.09
C CYS A 12 -71.29 56.31 -10.59
N SER A 13 -70.37 55.77 -11.39
CA SER A 13 -70.25 56.26 -12.81
C SER A 13 -69.03 55.67 -13.50
N ASN A 14 -69.29 55.26 -14.71
CA ASN A 14 -68.46 55.18 -15.90
C ASN A 14 -67.43 54.08 -16.07
N ASP A 15 -67.85 53.17 -16.86
CA ASP A 15 -67.17 52.46 -17.94
C ASP A 15 -65.84 53.05 -18.40
N GLU A 16 -64.79 52.19 -18.17
CA GLU A 16 -63.83 51.94 -19.22
C GLU A 16 -63.41 50.46 -19.04
N ASP A 17 -63.88 49.61 -19.94
CA ASP A 17 -63.47 48.23 -20.14
C ASP A 17 -61.95 48.18 -20.45
N THR A 18 -61.17 48.13 -19.42
CA THR A 18 -59.80 47.63 -19.55
C THR A 18 -59.86 46.14 -19.34
N PRO A 19 -59.53 45.28 -20.33
CA PRO A 19 -59.50 43.84 -20.13
C PRO A 19 -58.50 43.51 -19.04
N GLU A 20 -58.98 42.98 -17.93
CA GLU A 20 -58.14 42.36 -16.90
C GLU A 20 -57.33 41.26 -17.56
N VAL A 21 -56.05 41.55 -17.88
CA VAL A 21 -55.12 40.57 -18.34
C VAL A 21 -54.90 39.64 -17.12
N LYS A 22 -55.65 38.54 -17.10
CA LYS A 22 -55.36 37.42 -16.18
C LYS A 22 -53.87 37.08 -16.39
N PRO A 23 -53.05 37.11 -15.32
CA PRO A 23 -51.66 36.67 -15.47
C PRO A 23 -51.74 35.22 -15.95
N GLU A 24 -51.10 34.94 -17.09
CA GLU A 24 -50.93 33.59 -17.57
C GLU A 24 -50.30 32.76 -16.44
N PRO A 25 -50.78 31.53 -16.19
CA PRO A 25 -50.21 30.68 -15.17
C PRO A 25 -48.73 30.49 -15.48
N LYS A 26 -47.87 30.98 -14.58
CA LYS A 26 -46.44 30.80 -14.66
C LYS A 26 -46.18 29.29 -14.63
N VAL A 27 -45.88 28.70 -15.78
CA VAL A 27 -45.52 27.30 -15.87
C VAL A 27 -44.23 27.15 -15.04
N GLU A 28 -44.34 26.52 -13.88
CA GLU A 28 -43.18 26.20 -13.06
C GLU A 28 -42.31 25.19 -13.84
N THR A 29 -41.23 25.67 -14.41
CA THR A 29 -40.30 24.82 -15.14
C THR A 29 -39.39 24.12 -14.12
N VAL A 30 -39.64 22.86 -13.86
CA VAL A 30 -38.83 22.04 -12.92
C VAL A 30 -37.47 21.77 -13.56
N LEU A 31 -36.38 21.92 -12.78
CA LEU A 31 -35.03 21.60 -13.22
C LEU A 31 -34.84 20.09 -13.26
N THR A 32 -34.60 19.53 -14.46
CA THR A 32 -34.41 18.08 -14.66
C THR A 32 -33.16 17.77 -15.48
N PHE A 33 -32.63 16.58 -15.31
CA PHE A 33 -31.41 16.07 -15.96
C PHE A 33 -31.70 14.73 -16.63
N ASP A 34 -30.80 14.33 -17.54
CA ASP A 34 -30.79 13.02 -18.19
C ASP A 34 -30.43 11.89 -17.24
N THR A 35 -29.77 12.19 -16.11
CA THR A 35 -29.43 11.24 -15.04
C THR A 35 -29.38 11.92 -13.67
N ASP A 36 -29.62 11.18 -12.60
CA ASP A 36 -29.49 11.65 -11.20
C ASP A 36 -28.09 11.28 -10.62
N THR A 37 -27.27 10.54 -11.38
CA THR A 37 -25.93 10.13 -10.97
C THR A 37 -24.98 10.16 -12.15
N VAL A 38 -23.85 10.88 -12.02
CA VAL A 38 -22.75 10.90 -12.99
C VAL A 38 -21.66 9.95 -12.49
N SER A 39 -21.38 8.88 -13.26
CA SER A 39 -20.23 8.01 -13.02
C SER A 39 -19.10 8.37 -13.99
N VAL A 40 -17.91 8.66 -13.47
CA VAL A 40 -16.78 9.16 -14.26
C VAL A 40 -15.47 8.54 -13.79
N GLY A 41 -14.62 8.12 -14.75
CA GLY A 41 -13.28 7.60 -14.45
C GLY A 41 -12.35 8.71 -13.97
N VAL A 42 -11.49 8.43 -12.99
CA VAL A 42 -10.46 9.39 -12.56
C VAL A 42 -9.56 9.77 -13.74
N GLY A 43 -9.38 11.07 -13.95
CA GLY A 43 -8.70 11.63 -15.13
C GLY A 43 -9.56 11.74 -16.38
N GLU A 44 -10.82 11.27 -16.34
CA GLU A 44 -11.77 11.35 -17.47
C GLU A 44 -12.82 12.43 -17.23
N THR A 45 -13.65 12.67 -18.27
CA THR A 45 -14.79 13.58 -18.25
C THR A 45 -16.09 12.83 -18.54
N ALA A 46 -17.19 13.29 -17.94
CA ALA A 46 -18.55 12.89 -18.28
C ALA A 46 -19.44 14.12 -18.42
N THR A 47 -20.51 14.02 -19.21
CA THR A 47 -21.45 15.13 -19.41
C THR A 47 -22.78 14.81 -18.75
N LEU A 48 -23.29 15.76 -17.96
CA LEU A 48 -24.64 15.79 -17.41
C LEU A 48 -25.44 16.79 -18.23
N ASN A 49 -26.56 16.36 -18.86
CA ASN A 49 -27.37 17.21 -19.67
C ASN A 49 -28.60 17.68 -18.90
N ILE A 50 -28.90 18.99 -18.99
CA ILE A 50 -30.10 19.60 -18.44
C ILE A 50 -31.22 19.40 -19.46
N THR A 51 -32.26 18.65 -19.11
CA THR A 51 -33.37 18.32 -19.99
C THR A 51 -34.51 19.35 -19.91
N ALA A 52 -34.72 19.95 -18.73
CA ALA A 52 -35.66 21.08 -18.54
C ALA A 52 -35.15 22.01 -17.44
N GLY A 53 -35.58 23.30 -17.47
CA GLY A 53 -35.22 24.30 -16.48
C GLY A 53 -35.42 25.72 -16.99
N GLY A 54 -35.25 26.73 -16.12
CA GLY A 54 -35.51 28.15 -16.35
C GLY A 54 -34.39 28.92 -17.07
N GLY A 55 -33.34 28.27 -17.59
CA GLY A 55 -32.22 28.93 -18.26
C GLY A 55 -31.17 29.52 -17.31
N GLU A 56 -30.10 30.13 -17.85
CA GLU A 56 -28.97 30.71 -17.10
C GLU A 56 -28.43 29.79 -15.99
N TYR A 57 -28.05 28.61 -16.40
CA TYR A 57 -27.62 27.57 -15.46
C TYR A 57 -26.29 27.89 -14.80
N LYS A 58 -26.24 27.70 -13.47
CA LYS A 58 -25.02 27.75 -12.66
C LYS A 58 -24.87 26.42 -11.92
N ALA A 59 -23.63 25.96 -11.76
CA ALA A 59 -23.35 24.75 -11.00
C ALA A 59 -22.08 24.89 -10.18
N PHE A 60 -22.02 24.20 -9.05
CA PHE A 60 -20.79 24.04 -8.27
C PHE A 60 -20.66 22.60 -7.77
N CYS A 61 -19.43 22.17 -7.59
CA CYS A 61 -19.10 20.89 -6.99
C CYS A 61 -18.89 21.06 -5.49
N GLU A 62 -19.51 20.20 -4.67
CA GLU A 62 -19.39 20.23 -3.20
C GLU A 62 -17.98 19.91 -2.72
N ASN A 63 -17.26 19.05 -3.46
CA ASN A 63 -15.86 18.71 -3.16
C ASN A 63 -15.01 18.77 -4.44
N PRO A 64 -14.31 19.89 -4.67
CA PRO A 64 -13.48 20.09 -5.86
C PRO A 64 -12.23 19.20 -5.91
N ASP A 65 -11.80 18.58 -4.79
CA ASP A 65 -10.71 17.63 -4.78
C ASP A 65 -11.11 16.28 -5.43
N VAL A 66 -12.42 15.97 -5.47
CA VAL A 66 -12.95 14.77 -6.10
C VAL A 66 -13.27 15.00 -7.56
N ALA A 67 -13.94 16.11 -7.88
CA ALA A 67 -14.31 16.45 -9.25
C ALA A 67 -14.40 17.97 -9.45
N THR A 68 -14.11 18.43 -10.66
CA THR A 68 -14.36 19.79 -11.14
C THR A 68 -15.42 19.78 -12.23
N LEU A 69 -15.98 20.94 -12.55
CA LEU A 69 -16.99 21.05 -13.58
C LEU A 69 -16.88 22.35 -14.39
N THR A 70 -17.44 22.30 -15.59
CA THR A 70 -17.70 23.48 -16.43
C THR A 70 -19.13 23.42 -16.94
N VAL A 71 -19.79 24.59 -17.00
CA VAL A 71 -21.17 24.72 -17.52
C VAL A 71 -21.11 25.40 -18.86
N LYS A 72 -21.71 24.80 -19.87
CA LYS A 72 -21.89 25.40 -21.18
C LYS A 72 -23.32 25.14 -21.68
N GLU A 73 -24.14 26.20 -21.74
CA GLU A 73 -25.56 26.10 -22.10
C GLU A 73 -26.30 25.08 -21.22
N LYS A 74 -26.77 23.96 -21.80
CA LYS A 74 -27.46 22.86 -21.11
C LYS A 74 -26.59 21.69 -20.77
N ALA A 75 -25.26 21.78 -20.96
CA ALA A 75 -24.31 20.73 -20.70
C ALA A 75 -23.40 21.10 -19.53
N ILE A 76 -23.26 20.19 -18.58
CA ILE A 76 -22.32 20.29 -17.47
C ILE A 76 -21.27 19.18 -17.66
N THR A 77 -20.04 19.58 -17.98
CA THR A 77 -18.92 18.65 -18.12
C THR A 77 -18.27 18.47 -16.74
N VAL A 78 -18.24 17.26 -16.26
CA VAL A 78 -17.66 16.85 -14.98
C VAL A 78 -16.33 16.16 -15.23
N THR A 79 -15.25 16.62 -14.61
CA THR A 79 -13.91 16.02 -14.68
C THR A 79 -13.56 15.41 -13.32
N ALA A 80 -13.30 14.10 -13.26
CA ALA A 80 -12.89 13.45 -12.03
C ALA A 80 -11.40 13.65 -11.76
N ILE A 81 -11.06 14.11 -10.56
CA ILE A 81 -9.70 14.37 -10.09
C ILE A 81 -9.19 13.21 -9.23
N LYS A 82 -10.03 12.74 -8.31
CA LYS A 82 -9.70 11.69 -7.34
C LYS A 82 -10.90 10.78 -7.12
N SER A 83 -10.65 9.51 -6.81
CA SER A 83 -11.75 8.59 -6.49
C SER A 83 -12.51 9.01 -5.24
N GLY A 84 -13.82 9.00 -5.31
CA GLY A 84 -14.70 9.38 -4.20
C GLY A 84 -16.12 9.70 -4.68
N LEU A 85 -16.94 10.10 -3.72
CA LEU A 85 -18.31 10.58 -3.96
C LEU A 85 -18.36 12.08 -3.67
N THR A 86 -19.06 12.82 -4.54
CA THR A 86 -19.36 14.25 -4.32
C THR A 86 -20.71 14.59 -4.93
N GLY A 87 -21.23 15.77 -4.66
CA GLY A 87 -22.43 16.30 -5.25
C GLY A 87 -22.12 17.46 -6.20
N ILE A 88 -22.93 17.59 -7.22
CA ILE A 88 -23.04 18.82 -8.02
C ILE A 88 -24.38 19.43 -7.68
N VAL A 89 -24.39 20.71 -7.28
CA VAL A 89 -25.61 21.49 -7.12
C VAL A 89 -25.75 22.41 -8.33
N VAL A 90 -26.87 22.29 -9.03
CA VAL A 90 -27.21 23.09 -10.22
C VAL A 90 -28.39 23.96 -9.87
N SER A 91 -28.34 25.23 -10.31
CA SER A 91 -29.44 26.19 -10.22
C SER A 91 -29.75 26.83 -11.55
N ASP A 92 -30.97 27.36 -11.72
CA ASP A 92 -31.45 28.10 -12.89
C ASP A 92 -31.91 29.52 -12.54
N ALA A 93 -32.22 30.31 -13.54
CA ALA A 93 -32.70 31.70 -13.39
C ALA A 93 -34.10 31.77 -12.73
N ALA A 94 -34.88 30.70 -12.75
CA ALA A 94 -36.19 30.63 -12.08
C ALA A 94 -36.08 30.36 -10.57
N GLY A 95 -34.85 30.14 -10.04
CA GLY A 95 -34.59 29.86 -8.64
C GLY A 95 -34.71 28.37 -8.26
N ASN A 96 -34.88 27.49 -9.24
CA ASN A 96 -34.86 26.05 -8.96
C ASN A 96 -33.43 25.59 -8.73
N TYR A 97 -33.24 24.60 -7.87
CA TYR A 97 -31.97 23.92 -7.69
C TYR A 97 -32.16 22.42 -7.53
N LYS A 98 -31.17 21.63 -7.95
CA LYS A 98 -31.16 20.20 -7.80
C LYS A 98 -29.72 19.69 -7.60
N ARG A 99 -29.58 18.72 -6.73
CA ARG A 99 -28.33 18.01 -6.45
C ARG A 99 -28.23 16.74 -7.27
N VAL A 100 -27.11 16.52 -7.93
CA VAL A 100 -26.78 15.29 -8.68
C VAL A 100 -25.56 14.65 -8.05
N LEU A 101 -25.60 13.32 -7.85
CA LEU A 101 -24.48 12.57 -7.31
C LEU A 101 -23.40 12.37 -8.36
N VAL A 102 -22.13 12.55 -7.98
CA VAL A 102 -20.96 12.20 -8.80
C VAL A 102 -20.21 11.05 -8.12
N LYS A 103 -19.99 9.97 -8.87
CA LYS A 103 -19.13 8.84 -8.52
C LYS A 103 -17.87 8.90 -9.36
N ALA A 104 -16.79 9.44 -8.79
CA ALA A 104 -15.47 9.42 -9.39
C ALA A 104 -14.74 8.11 -8.97
N MET A 105 -14.28 7.31 -9.93
CA MET A 105 -13.70 6.01 -9.63
C MET A 105 -12.60 5.63 -10.62
N TYR A 106 -11.60 4.89 -10.14
CA TYR A 106 -10.69 4.17 -11.05
C TYR A 106 -11.45 3.00 -11.68
N LYS A 107 -11.32 2.84 -13.00
CA LYS A 107 -11.90 1.71 -13.75
C LYS A 107 -11.05 0.45 -13.67
N ASN A 108 -9.78 0.61 -13.33
CA ASN A 108 -8.80 -0.47 -13.25
C ASN A 108 -7.96 -0.31 -11.98
N ILE A 109 -7.47 -1.44 -11.45
CA ILE A 109 -6.42 -1.47 -10.43
C ILE A 109 -5.07 -1.42 -11.16
N LEU A 110 -4.20 -0.48 -10.75
CA LEU A 110 -2.82 -0.35 -11.21
C LEU A 110 -1.88 -0.91 -10.15
N LEU A 111 -0.88 -1.67 -10.58
CA LEU A 111 0.07 -2.36 -9.72
C LEU A 111 1.50 -1.93 -10.09
N ASP A 112 2.42 -2.05 -9.14
CA ASP A 112 3.87 -1.85 -9.35
C ASP A 112 4.50 -2.96 -10.18
N LYS A 113 3.86 -4.16 -10.22
CA LYS A 113 4.32 -5.35 -10.96
C LYS A 113 3.15 -6.04 -11.65
N GLU A 114 3.34 -6.52 -12.87
CA GLU A 114 2.33 -7.31 -13.61
C GLU A 114 2.41 -8.81 -13.28
N GLU A 115 3.58 -9.30 -12.87
CA GLU A 115 3.83 -10.66 -12.40
C GLU A 115 4.66 -10.61 -11.12
N VAL A 116 4.48 -11.60 -10.25
CA VAL A 116 5.17 -11.70 -8.96
C VAL A 116 5.93 -13.03 -8.90
N ASN A 117 7.20 -12.95 -8.47
CA ASN A 117 8.02 -14.12 -8.20
C ASN A 117 8.35 -14.17 -6.72
N VAL A 118 8.05 -15.30 -6.08
CA VAL A 118 8.38 -15.56 -4.68
C VAL A 118 9.47 -16.63 -4.63
N LYS A 119 10.48 -16.39 -3.84
CA LYS A 119 11.56 -17.36 -3.59
C LYS A 119 11.43 -17.95 -2.19
N ILE A 120 11.35 -19.27 -2.10
CA ILE A 120 11.46 -20.01 -0.84
C ILE A 120 12.90 -20.52 -0.75
N LYS A 121 13.60 -20.20 0.33
CA LYS A 121 14.97 -20.71 0.55
C LYS A 121 14.92 -22.23 0.79
N VAL A 122 15.87 -22.96 0.22
CA VAL A 122 15.90 -24.43 0.30
C VAL A 122 15.79 -24.90 1.75
N GLY A 123 14.86 -25.81 2.02
CA GLY A 123 14.57 -26.34 3.35
C GLY A 123 13.60 -25.48 4.17
N HIS A 124 13.35 -24.23 3.79
CA HIS A 124 12.41 -23.35 4.48
C HIS A 124 10.98 -23.57 4.01
N THR A 125 10.02 -23.19 4.87
CA THR A 125 8.58 -23.43 4.65
C THR A 125 7.85 -22.24 4.05
N ALA A 126 8.52 -21.09 3.92
CA ALA A 126 7.90 -19.90 3.36
C ALA A 126 8.93 -18.93 2.75
N GLY A 127 8.49 -18.19 1.76
CA GLY A 127 9.16 -17.01 1.23
C GLY A 127 8.15 -15.87 1.14
N TYR A 128 8.60 -14.61 1.23
CA TYR A 128 7.73 -13.45 1.23
C TYR A 128 8.13 -12.46 0.15
N THR A 129 7.14 -11.76 -0.38
CA THR A 129 7.34 -10.60 -1.25
C THR A 129 6.16 -9.65 -1.12
N THR A 130 6.30 -8.43 -1.64
CA THR A 130 5.23 -7.44 -1.65
C THR A 130 4.79 -7.11 -3.06
N LEU A 131 3.51 -6.77 -3.20
CA LEU A 131 2.88 -6.22 -4.38
C LEU A 131 2.13 -4.96 -3.96
N THR A 132 2.40 -3.84 -4.64
CA THR A 132 1.83 -2.55 -4.27
C THR A 132 0.79 -2.09 -5.29
N VAL A 133 -0.40 -1.73 -4.80
CA VAL A 133 -1.40 -1.06 -5.62
C VAL A 133 -1.02 0.41 -5.76
N THR A 134 -0.72 0.86 -6.99
CA THR A 134 -0.32 2.23 -7.32
C THR A 134 -1.50 3.11 -7.75
N GLY A 135 -2.65 2.50 -8.09
CA GLY A 135 -3.89 3.21 -8.42
C GLY A 135 -5.10 2.31 -8.31
N GLY A 136 -6.20 2.85 -7.74
CA GLY A 136 -7.46 2.15 -7.51
C GLY A 136 -8.33 2.87 -6.50
N ASN A 137 -9.43 2.25 -6.08
CA ASN A 137 -10.45 2.90 -5.26
C ASN A 137 -10.25 2.71 -3.74
N GLY A 138 -9.17 2.02 -3.32
CA GLY A 138 -8.88 1.72 -1.92
C GLY A 138 -9.72 0.57 -1.34
N GLY A 139 -9.43 0.18 -0.09
CA GLY A 139 -10.13 -0.93 0.58
C GLY A 139 -9.91 -2.23 -0.17
N TYR A 140 -8.63 -2.57 -0.39
CA TYR A 140 -8.25 -3.74 -1.17
C TYR A 140 -8.39 -5.02 -0.36
N GLU A 141 -8.89 -6.05 -1.03
CA GLU A 141 -8.87 -7.44 -0.60
C GLU A 141 -8.12 -8.27 -1.64
N ALA A 142 -7.44 -9.31 -1.22
CA ALA A 142 -6.73 -10.20 -2.10
C ALA A 142 -7.00 -11.66 -1.74
N VAL A 143 -7.17 -12.51 -2.73
CA VAL A 143 -7.46 -13.94 -2.56
C VAL A 143 -6.64 -14.74 -3.57
N SER A 144 -6.03 -15.83 -3.12
CA SER A 144 -5.34 -16.81 -3.97
C SER A 144 -6.31 -17.89 -4.44
N ASP A 145 -6.15 -18.40 -5.66
CA ASP A 145 -6.87 -19.56 -6.15
C ASP A 145 -6.25 -20.91 -5.72
N HIS A 146 -4.98 -20.87 -5.19
CA HIS A 146 -4.23 -22.02 -4.68
C HIS A 146 -3.43 -21.62 -3.43
N GLU A 147 -4.07 -21.67 -2.27
CA GLU A 147 -3.45 -21.28 -0.98
C GLU A 147 -2.33 -22.24 -0.53
N ASP A 148 -2.30 -23.46 -1.06
CA ASP A 148 -1.24 -24.45 -0.88
C ASP A 148 0.05 -24.10 -1.64
N ILE A 149 -0.02 -23.18 -2.62
CA ILE A 149 1.12 -22.66 -3.39
C ILE A 149 1.43 -21.22 -2.94
N VAL A 150 0.40 -20.40 -2.86
CA VAL A 150 0.49 -18.96 -2.53
C VAL A 150 -0.60 -18.59 -1.56
N ASP A 151 -0.22 -17.97 -0.45
CA ASP A 151 -1.12 -17.44 0.56
C ASP A 151 -0.98 -15.91 0.67
N ILE A 152 -2.05 -15.23 1.00
CA ILE A 152 -2.06 -13.78 1.30
C ILE A 152 -1.76 -13.60 2.78
N TYR A 153 -0.53 -13.18 3.09
CA TYR A 153 -0.10 -12.98 4.47
C TYR A 153 -0.76 -11.76 5.12
N SER A 154 -0.84 -10.64 4.38
CA SER A 154 -1.52 -9.43 4.85
C SER A 154 -1.86 -8.51 3.69
N VAL A 155 -2.90 -7.68 3.90
CA VAL A 155 -3.21 -6.52 3.08
C VAL A 155 -3.28 -5.32 4.00
N VAL A 156 -2.36 -4.37 3.83
CA VAL A 156 -2.30 -3.13 4.62
C VAL A 156 -2.28 -1.95 3.66
N ASP A 157 -3.33 -1.15 3.69
CA ASP A 157 -3.56 -0.04 2.77
C ASP A 157 -3.46 -0.47 1.31
N SER A 158 -2.37 -0.11 0.63
CA SER A 158 -2.10 -0.46 -0.78
C SER A 158 -1.04 -1.56 -0.93
N VAL A 159 -0.51 -2.11 0.17
CA VAL A 159 0.55 -3.11 0.16
C VAL A 159 -0.03 -4.49 0.47
N ILE A 160 0.17 -5.42 -0.45
CA ILE A 160 -0.23 -6.82 -0.32
C ILE A 160 1.04 -7.64 -0.07
N THR A 161 1.16 -8.25 1.10
CA THR A 161 2.25 -9.18 1.41
C THR A 161 1.84 -10.59 1.02
N ILE A 162 2.60 -11.18 0.13
CA ILE A 162 2.38 -12.50 -0.46
C ILE A 162 3.35 -13.47 0.18
N ARG A 163 2.84 -14.61 0.63
CA ARG A 163 3.62 -15.74 1.14
C ARG A 163 3.60 -16.88 0.13
N GLY A 164 4.79 -17.27 -0.36
CA GLY A 164 4.97 -18.53 -1.08
C GLY A 164 5.03 -19.68 -0.08
N VAL A 165 4.28 -20.73 -0.34
CA VAL A 165 4.14 -21.92 0.52
C VAL A 165 4.81 -23.13 -0.11
N SER A 166 4.61 -23.36 -1.40
CA SER A 166 5.24 -24.46 -2.16
C SER A 166 5.54 -24.04 -3.60
N ASN A 167 6.44 -24.77 -4.27
CA ASN A 167 6.76 -24.52 -5.66
C ASN A 167 5.52 -24.68 -6.56
N GLY A 168 5.30 -23.71 -7.44
CA GLY A 168 4.16 -23.74 -8.34
C GLY A 168 3.77 -22.34 -8.84
N THR A 169 2.57 -22.27 -9.38
CA THR A 169 1.99 -21.02 -9.87
C THR A 169 0.55 -20.91 -9.39
N ALA A 170 0.17 -19.75 -8.90
CA ALA A 170 -1.19 -19.40 -8.50
C ALA A 170 -1.60 -18.05 -9.08
N MET A 171 -2.91 -17.79 -9.13
CA MET A 171 -3.47 -16.48 -9.47
C MET A 171 -4.02 -15.80 -8.23
N ILE A 172 -3.56 -14.59 -7.96
CA ILE A 172 -4.14 -13.72 -6.93
C ILE A 172 -5.17 -12.83 -7.60
N THR A 173 -6.38 -12.76 -7.03
CA THR A 173 -7.41 -11.80 -7.40
C THR A 173 -7.43 -10.69 -6.36
N ILE A 174 -7.16 -9.46 -6.79
CA ILE A 174 -7.21 -8.25 -5.97
C ILE A 174 -8.51 -7.53 -6.32
N THR A 175 -9.30 -7.16 -5.32
CA THR A 175 -10.57 -6.45 -5.48
C THR A 175 -10.58 -5.21 -4.59
N ASP A 176 -11.04 -4.08 -5.13
CA ASP A 176 -11.19 -2.85 -4.37
C ASP A 176 -12.62 -2.67 -3.83
N LYS A 177 -12.84 -1.68 -2.94
CA LYS A 177 -14.16 -1.39 -2.33
C LYS A 177 -15.27 -1.03 -3.33
N MET A 178 -14.94 -0.74 -4.58
CA MET A 178 -15.90 -0.46 -5.65
C MET A 178 -16.20 -1.69 -6.50
N GLY A 179 -15.59 -2.85 -6.19
CA GLY A 179 -15.76 -4.11 -6.90
C GLY A 179 -14.92 -4.24 -8.17
N VAL A 180 -13.97 -3.33 -8.41
CA VAL A 180 -13.01 -3.47 -9.52
C VAL A 180 -11.98 -4.51 -9.12
N SER A 181 -11.73 -5.47 -10.01
CA SER A 181 -10.81 -6.58 -9.74
C SER A 181 -9.69 -6.65 -10.77
N LYS A 182 -8.52 -7.11 -10.33
CA LYS A 182 -7.37 -7.45 -11.18
C LYS A 182 -6.77 -8.79 -10.73
N LYS A 183 -6.41 -9.62 -11.70
CA LYS A 183 -5.69 -10.89 -11.46
C LYS A 183 -4.21 -10.71 -11.72
N VAL A 184 -3.39 -11.32 -10.86
CA VAL A 184 -1.92 -11.31 -10.95
C VAL A 184 -1.41 -12.73 -10.83
N LYS A 185 -0.52 -13.10 -11.74
CA LYS A 185 0.18 -14.38 -11.70
C LYS A 185 1.31 -14.34 -10.69
N VAL A 186 1.36 -15.31 -9.81
CA VAL A 186 2.44 -15.49 -8.84
C VAL A 186 3.12 -16.83 -9.12
N THR A 187 4.45 -16.81 -9.25
CA THR A 187 5.27 -18.00 -9.40
C THR A 187 6.15 -18.18 -8.19
N VAL A 188 6.10 -19.34 -7.55
CA VAL A 188 6.92 -19.71 -6.39
C VAL A 188 7.97 -20.71 -6.82
N THR A 189 9.22 -20.43 -6.48
CA THR A 189 10.35 -21.33 -6.74
C THR A 189 11.29 -21.38 -5.55
N THR A 190 12.03 -22.47 -5.37
CA THR A 190 13.10 -22.55 -4.37
C THR A 190 14.38 -21.85 -4.84
N THR A 191 15.20 -21.40 -3.88
CA THR A 191 16.51 -20.79 -4.12
C THR A 191 17.50 -21.18 -3.03
N ASP A 192 18.77 -21.35 -3.41
CA ASP A 192 19.92 -21.51 -2.54
C ASP A 192 20.67 -20.19 -2.27
N ILE A 193 20.16 -19.10 -2.84
CA ILE A 193 20.69 -17.75 -2.62
C ILE A 193 20.27 -17.26 -1.23
N PRO A 194 21.21 -16.96 -0.30
CA PRO A 194 20.88 -16.56 1.07
C PRO A 194 20.22 -15.17 1.12
N TYR A 195 20.71 -14.22 0.31
CA TYR A 195 20.23 -12.83 0.26
C TYR A 195 20.22 -12.30 -1.16
N THR A 196 19.15 -11.66 -1.57
CA THR A 196 19.06 -10.90 -2.83
C THR A 196 19.91 -9.61 -2.74
N ASP A 197 20.13 -8.93 -3.86
CA ASP A 197 20.86 -7.67 -3.87
C ASP A 197 20.14 -6.57 -3.07
N GLU A 198 18.77 -6.58 -3.06
CA GLU A 198 17.98 -5.68 -2.24
C GLU A 198 18.16 -6.00 -0.74
N GLU A 199 18.06 -7.27 -0.33
CA GLU A 199 18.29 -7.70 1.06
C GLU A 199 19.71 -7.35 1.53
N LYS A 200 20.74 -7.50 0.65
CA LYS A 200 22.12 -7.07 0.94
C LYS A 200 22.23 -5.55 1.10
N ALA A 201 21.51 -4.78 0.27
CA ALA A 201 21.47 -3.31 0.39
C ALA A 201 20.85 -2.87 1.72
N ASP A 202 19.78 -3.52 2.17
CA ASP A 202 19.16 -3.25 3.47
C ASP A 202 20.11 -3.56 4.64
N ILE A 203 20.84 -4.69 4.57
CA ILE A 203 21.87 -5.02 5.56
C ILE A 203 22.94 -3.92 5.59
N MET A 204 23.45 -3.48 4.43
CA MET A 204 24.48 -2.43 4.34
C MET A 204 24.00 -1.05 4.81
N ALA A 205 22.67 -0.78 4.75
CA ALA A 205 22.05 0.45 5.25
C ALA A 205 21.77 0.39 6.75
N SER A 206 21.72 -0.79 7.35
CA SER A 206 21.46 -0.97 8.78
C SER A 206 22.56 -0.35 9.63
N THR A 207 22.13 0.39 10.67
CA THR A 207 22.98 0.91 11.75
C THR A 207 22.80 0.14 13.06
N GLN A 208 21.89 -0.82 13.06
CA GLN A 208 21.65 -1.66 14.24
C GLN A 208 22.68 -2.76 14.28
N GLU A 209 23.51 -2.75 15.30
CA GLU A 209 24.48 -3.82 15.56
C GLU A 209 23.75 -5.11 15.91
N ASN A 210 24.10 -6.19 15.21
CA ASN A 210 23.57 -7.52 15.44
C ASN A 210 24.42 -8.58 14.74
N ILE A 211 24.29 -9.82 15.17
CA ILE A 211 24.68 -11.03 14.45
C ILE A 211 23.54 -12.02 14.53
N VAL A 212 23.13 -12.53 13.40
CA VAL A 212 22.01 -13.46 13.24
C VAL A 212 22.49 -14.66 12.43
N PHE A 213 22.08 -15.86 12.83
CA PHE A 213 22.24 -17.08 12.03
C PHE A 213 21.04 -17.99 12.25
N ASP A 214 20.32 -18.30 11.20
CA ASP A 214 18.98 -18.92 11.25
C ASP A 214 18.04 -18.14 12.19
N ASN A 215 17.48 -18.83 13.19
CA ASN A 215 16.60 -18.21 14.20
C ASN A 215 17.35 -17.70 15.44
N ASN A 216 18.70 -17.77 15.44
CA ASN A 216 19.51 -17.31 16.55
C ASN A 216 20.04 -15.92 16.28
N GLN A 217 19.97 -15.04 17.28
CA GLN A 217 20.45 -13.67 17.20
C GLN A 217 21.04 -13.22 18.52
N ALA A 218 21.84 -12.15 18.47
CA ALA A 218 22.31 -11.48 19.68
C ALA A 218 21.14 -11.03 20.54
N GLN A 219 21.25 -11.24 21.84
CA GLN A 219 20.24 -10.84 22.83
C GLN A 219 20.84 -9.77 23.75
N GLY A 220 19.98 -8.94 24.34
CA GLY A 220 20.25 -7.66 24.97
C GLY A 220 21.40 -7.54 25.99
N TYR A 221 22.05 -8.64 26.36
CA TYR A 221 23.24 -8.66 27.22
C TYR A 221 24.33 -9.42 26.48
N GLY A 222 25.51 -8.88 26.38
CA GLY A 222 26.63 -9.47 25.70
C GLY A 222 27.39 -8.49 24.82
N SER A 223 28.62 -8.77 24.51
CA SER A 223 29.46 -7.96 23.65
C SER A 223 29.30 -8.37 22.18
N LEU A 224 29.12 -7.39 21.32
CA LEU A 224 29.17 -7.52 19.87
C LEU A 224 30.54 -7.02 19.38
N SER A 225 31.23 -7.78 18.57
CA SER A 225 32.50 -7.33 18.01
C SER A 225 32.95 -8.17 16.81
N ILE A 226 33.78 -7.58 15.98
CA ILE A 226 34.58 -8.32 15.00
C ILE A 226 36.05 -7.97 15.16
N GLY A 227 36.88 -8.99 15.37
CA GLY A 227 38.29 -8.82 15.60
C GLY A 227 39.11 -10.02 15.11
N GLU A 228 40.30 -10.22 15.68
CA GLU A 228 41.18 -11.35 15.36
C GLU A 228 41.42 -12.19 16.60
N LYS A 229 41.33 -13.51 16.46
CA LYS A 229 41.65 -14.48 17.49
C LYS A 229 42.23 -15.73 16.83
N ASP A 230 43.38 -16.21 17.38
CA ASP A 230 44.07 -17.41 16.92
C ASP A 230 44.38 -17.42 15.41
N GLY A 231 44.72 -16.23 14.84
CA GLY A 231 45.06 -16.05 13.43
C GLY A 231 43.89 -16.06 12.46
N LYS A 232 42.64 -16.08 12.99
CA LYS A 232 41.38 -15.96 12.21
C LYS A 232 40.60 -14.73 12.64
N LYS A 233 39.73 -14.23 11.75
CA LYS A 233 38.75 -13.25 12.11
C LYS A 233 37.60 -13.92 12.83
N LEU A 234 37.08 -13.24 13.87
CA LEU A 234 35.97 -13.66 14.69
C LEU A 234 34.93 -12.57 14.77
N ALA A 235 33.82 -12.79 14.10
CA ALA A 235 32.58 -12.01 14.24
C ALA A 235 31.75 -12.68 15.31
N GLN A 236 31.35 -11.94 16.37
CA GLN A 236 30.69 -12.59 17.51
C GLN A 236 29.68 -11.69 18.23
N TRP A 237 28.71 -12.36 18.82
CA TRP A 237 28.05 -11.98 20.04
C TRP A 237 28.46 -12.95 21.14
N ASN A 238 28.91 -12.43 22.27
CA ASN A 238 29.36 -13.24 23.40
C ASN A 238 28.80 -12.68 24.69
N TYR A 239 27.92 -13.45 25.33
CA TYR A 239 27.41 -13.16 26.67
C TYR A 239 28.23 -13.86 27.75
N SER A 240 28.64 -15.11 27.53
CA SER A 240 29.46 -15.90 28.43
C SER A 240 30.13 -17.05 27.67
N ASP A 241 30.91 -17.85 28.36
CA ASP A 241 31.50 -19.06 27.77
C ASP A 241 30.47 -20.10 27.30
N TYR A 242 29.21 -19.96 27.74
CA TYR A 242 28.13 -20.91 27.48
C TYR A 242 27.02 -20.30 26.60
N ILE A 243 27.02 -18.98 26.33
CA ILE A 243 26.01 -18.32 25.53
C ILE A 243 26.70 -17.40 24.54
N TYR A 244 26.68 -17.79 23.28
CA TYR A 244 27.35 -17.07 22.21
C TYR A 244 26.82 -17.46 20.81
N LEU A 245 27.07 -16.57 19.85
CA LEU A 245 27.06 -16.83 18.42
C LEU A 245 28.39 -16.33 17.86
N LYS A 246 29.16 -17.21 17.25
CA LYS A 246 30.50 -16.94 16.75
C LYS A 246 30.62 -17.38 15.29
N CYS A 247 31.14 -16.50 14.44
CA CYS A 247 31.49 -16.79 13.06
C CYS A 247 33.00 -16.55 12.88
N TRP A 248 33.71 -17.62 12.58
CA TRP A 248 35.14 -17.61 12.30
C TRP A 248 35.37 -17.62 10.78
N PHE A 249 36.40 -16.93 10.30
CA PHE A 249 36.83 -16.98 8.89
C PHE A 249 38.28 -16.55 8.74
N SER A 250 38.90 -16.91 7.59
CA SER A 250 40.25 -16.50 7.21
C SER A 250 40.20 -15.36 6.19
N GLY A 251 41.23 -14.53 6.18
CA GLY A 251 41.35 -13.34 5.33
C GLY A 251 41.23 -12.03 6.12
N ASP A 252 41.35 -10.93 5.41
CA ASP A 252 41.26 -9.58 5.97
C ASP A 252 39.80 -9.07 6.06
N LEU A 253 39.58 -7.92 6.70
CA LEU A 253 38.27 -7.26 6.79
C LEU A 253 38.03 -6.32 5.59
N THR A 254 38.29 -6.79 4.35
CA THR A 254 37.93 -6.08 3.12
C THR A 254 36.65 -6.65 2.51
N VAL A 255 36.01 -5.89 1.63
CA VAL A 255 34.80 -6.36 0.90
C VAL A 255 35.13 -7.60 0.06
N GLY A 256 34.20 -8.56 0.05
CA GLY A 256 34.26 -9.78 -0.75
C GLY A 256 34.27 -11.08 0.07
N MET A 257 34.36 -12.18 -0.64
CA MET A 257 34.33 -13.54 -0.08
C MET A 257 35.53 -13.82 0.81
N LYS A 258 35.29 -14.57 1.89
CA LYS A 258 36.29 -15.05 2.83
C LYS A 258 36.35 -16.59 2.80
N THR A 259 37.41 -17.16 3.37
CA THR A 259 37.63 -18.61 3.37
C THR A 259 37.54 -19.19 4.79
N ASP A 260 37.49 -20.51 4.87
CA ASP A 260 37.51 -21.27 6.12
C ASP A 260 36.46 -20.85 7.15
N GLY A 261 35.24 -20.49 6.65
CA GLY A 261 34.16 -20.06 7.50
C GLY A 261 33.63 -21.20 8.38
N LYS A 262 33.32 -20.83 9.61
CA LYS A 262 32.73 -21.72 10.61
C LYS A 262 31.80 -20.93 11.51
N VAL A 263 30.62 -21.47 11.81
CA VAL A 263 29.69 -20.88 12.80
C VAL A 263 29.54 -21.82 13.98
N GLU A 264 29.60 -21.27 15.17
CA GLU A 264 29.32 -21.95 16.44
C GLU A 264 28.24 -21.17 17.19
N ILE A 265 27.22 -21.89 17.64
CA ILE A 265 26.08 -21.34 18.38
C ILE A 265 25.88 -22.14 19.67
N ASN A 266 25.80 -21.45 20.79
CA ASN A 266 25.30 -21.97 22.02
C ASN A 266 24.42 -20.91 22.70
N THR A 267 23.12 -21.18 22.80
CA THR A 267 22.14 -20.24 23.36
C THR A 267 21.42 -20.80 24.59
N ASP A 268 21.77 -22.02 25.05
CA ASP A 268 21.17 -22.62 26.21
C ASP A 268 22.20 -22.71 27.37
N TYR A 269 21.92 -21.95 28.42
CA TYR A 269 22.76 -21.90 29.63
C TYR A 269 22.67 -23.18 30.47
N TRP A 270 21.48 -23.78 30.53
CA TRP A 270 21.19 -24.89 31.42
C TRP A 270 21.54 -26.25 30.81
N ASN A 271 21.53 -26.34 29.49
CA ASN A 271 21.86 -27.52 28.73
C ASN A 271 22.74 -27.16 27.52
N PRO A 272 23.99 -26.72 27.75
CA PRO A 272 24.83 -26.20 26.69
C PRO A 272 25.07 -27.25 25.59
N THR A 273 24.48 -27.00 24.43
CA THR A 273 24.69 -27.82 23.23
C THR A 273 25.22 -26.89 22.13
N VAL A 274 26.47 -27.09 21.77
CA VAL A 274 27.10 -26.32 20.69
C VAL A 274 26.66 -26.87 19.33
N SER A 275 25.93 -26.04 18.57
CA SER A 275 25.68 -26.30 17.16
C SER A 275 26.85 -25.76 16.35
N THR A 276 27.45 -26.61 15.53
CA THR A 276 28.61 -26.26 14.70
C THR A 276 28.29 -26.47 13.24
N TYR A 277 28.64 -25.44 12.43
CA TYR A 277 28.53 -25.41 10.98
C TYR A 277 29.91 -25.14 10.41
N GLU A 278 30.46 -26.12 9.69
CA GLU A 278 31.74 -26.01 9.00
C GLU A 278 31.52 -25.68 7.52
N GLY A 279 32.53 -25.09 6.86
CA GLY A 279 32.46 -24.75 5.45
C GLY A 279 31.47 -23.62 5.13
N VAL A 280 31.24 -22.76 6.11
CA VAL A 280 30.36 -21.60 5.96
C VAL A 280 30.96 -20.61 4.98
N ASN A 281 30.21 -20.21 3.98
CA ASN A 281 30.56 -19.08 3.12
C ASN A 281 30.39 -17.79 3.92
N VAL A 282 31.35 -16.90 3.85
CA VAL A 282 31.30 -15.56 4.48
C VAL A 282 31.62 -14.53 3.44
N GLU A 283 30.79 -13.53 3.30
CA GLU A 283 30.99 -12.38 2.41
C GLU A 283 30.91 -11.09 3.21
N ILE A 284 31.98 -10.30 3.16
CA ILE A 284 31.95 -8.93 3.70
C ILE A 284 31.33 -8.01 2.63
N LEU A 285 30.24 -7.35 2.99
CA LEU A 285 29.48 -6.48 2.11
C LEU A 285 29.96 -5.03 2.16
N LYS A 286 30.32 -4.55 3.36
CA LYS A 286 30.72 -3.16 3.60
C LYS A 286 31.63 -3.08 4.81
N VAL A 287 32.57 -2.13 4.76
CA VAL A 287 33.48 -1.81 5.86
C VAL A 287 33.55 -0.31 6.03
N SER A 288 33.45 0.17 7.27
CA SER A 288 33.75 1.54 7.66
C SER A 288 34.94 1.58 8.62
N ASP A 289 35.24 2.73 9.17
CA ASP A 289 36.30 2.88 10.18
C ASP A 289 35.93 2.10 11.45
N THR A 290 34.67 2.07 11.82
CA THR A 290 34.19 1.50 13.08
C THR A 290 33.46 0.16 12.93
N HIS A 291 32.83 -0.14 11.79
CA HIS A 291 31.94 -1.30 11.63
C HIS A 291 32.23 -2.14 10.40
N VAL A 292 31.75 -3.37 10.42
CA VAL A 292 31.78 -4.34 9.33
C VAL A 292 30.39 -4.95 9.15
N TRP A 293 29.91 -4.99 7.90
CA TRP A 293 28.66 -5.65 7.48
C TRP A 293 29.02 -6.88 6.66
N GLY A 294 28.41 -8.00 6.96
CA GLY A 294 28.64 -9.24 6.22
C GLY A 294 27.48 -10.20 6.29
N ILE A 295 27.53 -11.18 5.42
CA ILE A 295 26.58 -12.30 5.37
C ILE A 295 27.34 -13.62 5.49
N MET A 296 26.65 -14.65 5.95
CA MET A 296 27.18 -15.99 6.10
C MET A 296 26.12 -17.03 5.76
N TRP A 297 26.52 -18.13 5.10
CA TRP A 297 25.58 -19.20 4.73
C TRP A 297 26.27 -20.51 4.45
N VAL A 298 25.53 -21.61 4.63
CA VAL A 298 25.96 -22.95 4.26
C VAL A 298 24.75 -23.83 3.91
N MET A 299 24.92 -24.68 2.91
CA MET A 299 23.99 -25.76 2.62
C MET A 299 24.38 -26.99 3.45
N LYS A 300 23.48 -27.44 4.32
CA LYS A 300 23.67 -28.66 5.12
C LYS A 300 22.35 -29.42 5.20
N ASP A 301 22.37 -30.72 4.98
CA ASP A 301 21.20 -31.60 5.07
C ASP A 301 20.00 -31.13 4.22
N ASN A 302 20.26 -30.60 3.02
CA ASN A 302 19.26 -30.01 2.12
C ASN A 302 18.51 -28.84 2.75
N TYR A 303 19.16 -28.08 3.62
CA TYR A 303 18.66 -26.88 4.26
C TYR A 303 19.66 -25.73 4.09
N LEU A 304 19.20 -24.54 3.68
CA LEU A 304 20.01 -23.34 3.58
C LEU A 304 20.04 -22.65 4.95
N HIS A 305 21.13 -22.86 5.68
CA HIS A 305 21.45 -22.10 6.88
C HIS A 305 22.07 -20.78 6.49
N TYR A 306 21.60 -19.67 7.02
CA TYR A 306 22.10 -18.34 6.64
C TYR A 306 21.90 -17.30 7.74
N GLY A 307 22.69 -16.23 7.64
CA GLY A 307 22.61 -15.12 8.57
C GLY A 307 23.44 -13.93 8.10
N TYR A 308 23.40 -12.88 8.88
CA TYR A 308 24.16 -11.65 8.64
C TYR A 308 24.74 -11.11 9.93
N PHE A 309 25.68 -10.18 9.79
CA PHE A 309 26.18 -9.39 10.90
C PHE A 309 26.42 -7.93 10.53
N VAL A 310 26.21 -7.06 11.50
CA VAL A 310 26.60 -5.65 11.54
C VAL A 310 27.32 -5.48 12.88
N LEU A 311 28.64 -5.40 12.86
CA LEU A 311 29.44 -5.48 14.06
C LEU A 311 30.47 -4.35 14.17
N PRO A 312 30.68 -3.79 15.39
CA PRO A 312 31.79 -2.89 15.65
C PRO A 312 33.12 -3.65 15.57
N LYS A 313 34.15 -2.99 15.06
CA LYS A 313 35.52 -3.49 15.08
C LYS A 313 36.03 -3.52 16.53
N ALA A 314 36.67 -4.61 16.92
CA ALA A 314 37.28 -4.71 18.25
C ALA A 314 38.33 -3.60 18.43
N GLY A 315 38.20 -2.80 19.50
CA GLY A 315 39.06 -1.64 19.76
C GLY A 315 38.67 -0.35 19.05
N ALA A 316 37.46 -0.25 18.50
CA ALA A 316 36.98 0.98 17.87
C ALA A 316 36.38 2.00 18.89
N ASP A 317 36.23 1.61 20.14
CA ASP A 317 35.65 2.40 21.23
C ASP A 317 36.67 2.95 22.23
N ASP A 318 37.97 3.07 21.85
CA ASP A 318 39.01 3.71 22.65
C ASP A 318 39.31 5.14 22.18
#